data_0ad080b072d2001bc75eb22f3a05f15b
#
_entry.id   0ad080b072d2001bc75eb22f3a05f15b
#
_cell.length_a   1.000
_cell.length_b   1.000
_cell.length_c   1.000
_cell.angle_alpha   90.00
_cell.angle_beta   90.00
_cell.angle_gamma   90.00
#
_symmetry.space_group_name_H-M   'P 1'
#
loop_
_entity.id
_entity.type
_entity.pdbx_description
1 polymer ?
#
loop_
_entity_poly.entity_id
_entity_poly.type
_entity_poly.pdbx_seq_one_letter_code
_entity_poly.pdbx_strand_id
1 'polypeptide(L)'
;MSLLTKCRFVPAMLVLPLSLFSSHTQAACSRVINAPVTSLGFSVIVNGDSVTGIYPDIFRSLSSKETCQFQFSAVPRARLEVMFENGQADVLFPAIRTAKRDEHGYFIPLIHTRATLISLQSARPVIRSQQELLEQKTLKVVVVRGFDYGEAYQSIITELQKQGRLIVEADTVSAARILKASIADYTIMAPYIFAGAVQGDARVEDMADKLRFDPLPELPWSDSGIYLSKKSLSQEDRNALQEMMEKAIRSGMVWKGFSRYYKPEVLKEGNRPR
;
A
#
# COMPACT_ATOMS: atom_id res chain seq x y z
N MET A 1 14.70 25.22 93.01
CA MET A 1 14.48 23.90 92.37
C MET A 1 13.98 24.15 90.93
N SER A 2 14.92 24.10 90.04
CA SER A 2 14.71 24.48 88.64
C SER A 2 14.63 23.20 87.78
N LEU A 3 13.52 23.00 87.08
CA LEU A 3 13.32 21.90 86.14
C LEU A 3 13.57 22.42 84.71
N LEU A 4 14.72 22.03 84.12
CA LEU A 4 15.06 22.29 82.74
C LEU A 4 14.43 21.23 81.86
N THR A 5 13.45 21.64 81.04
CA THR A 5 12.83 20.79 79.99
C THR A 5 13.67 20.84 78.70
N LYS A 6 14.30 19.73 78.39
CA LYS A 6 15.05 19.58 77.14
C LYS A 6 14.10 19.34 75.92
N CYS A 7 14.00 20.33 75.04
CA CYS A 7 13.32 20.19 73.74
C CYS A 7 14.22 19.42 72.80
N ARG A 8 13.78 18.24 72.38
CA ARG A 8 14.45 17.44 71.31
C ARG A 8 13.91 17.88 69.96
N PHE A 9 14.76 18.55 69.20
CA PHE A 9 14.52 18.78 67.75
C PHE A 9 14.71 17.47 66.98
N VAL A 10 13.66 16.99 66.25
CA VAL A 10 13.72 15.93 65.31
C VAL A 10 13.80 16.59 63.91
N PRO A 11 14.84 16.35 63.11
CA PRO A 11 14.88 16.88 61.75
C PRO A 11 13.91 16.09 60.89
N ALA A 12 12.92 16.75 60.33
CA ALA A 12 12.04 16.20 59.30
C ALA A 12 12.84 16.04 57.99
N MET A 13 13.13 14.81 57.64
CA MET A 13 13.79 14.44 56.40
C MET A 13 12.78 14.56 55.24
N LEU A 14 12.92 15.64 54.44
CA LEU A 14 12.09 15.92 53.28
C LEU A 14 12.47 14.95 52.15
N VAL A 15 11.69 13.88 51.98
CA VAL A 15 11.85 12.94 50.85
C VAL A 15 11.20 13.58 49.62
N LEU A 16 12.02 14.14 48.72
CA LEU A 16 11.57 14.59 47.40
C LEU A 16 11.25 13.37 46.55
N PRO A 17 10.03 13.24 45.98
CA PRO A 17 9.76 12.18 45.03
C PRO A 17 10.53 12.45 43.70
N LEU A 18 11.47 11.58 43.38
CA LEU A 18 12.18 11.56 42.10
C LEU A 18 11.20 11.07 41.03
N SER A 19 10.50 12.01 40.39
CA SER A 19 9.63 11.71 39.24
C SER A 19 10.52 11.23 38.08
N LEU A 20 10.56 9.92 37.87
CA LEU A 20 11.15 9.31 36.68
C LEU A 20 10.31 9.73 35.47
N PHE A 21 10.70 10.80 34.82
CA PHE A 21 10.23 11.10 33.47
C PHE A 21 10.77 10.00 32.56
N SER A 22 9.93 9.01 32.27
CA SER A 22 10.16 8.06 31.17
C SER A 22 10.13 8.84 29.88
N SER A 23 11.30 9.31 29.44
CA SER A 23 11.47 9.84 28.10
C SER A 23 11.16 8.70 27.13
N HIS A 24 10.02 8.75 26.45
CA HIS A 24 9.72 7.88 25.34
C HIS A 24 10.68 8.30 24.21
N THR A 25 11.88 7.72 24.19
CA THR A 25 12.77 7.83 23.03
C THR A 25 12.07 7.12 21.90
N GLN A 26 11.57 7.86 20.93
CA GLN A 26 11.05 7.31 19.68
C GLN A 26 12.21 6.51 19.05
N ALA A 27 11.98 5.22 18.80
CA ALA A 27 13.03 4.36 18.28
C ALA A 27 13.38 4.82 16.85
N ALA A 28 14.66 5.19 16.63
CA ALA A 28 15.18 5.45 15.31
C ALA A 28 15.55 4.14 14.62
N CYS A 29 15.42 4.07 13.30
CA CYS A 29 15.95 2.94 12.55
C CYS A 29 17.49 2.93 12.61
N SER A 30 18.07 1.74 12.73
CA SER A 30 19.52 1.54 12.84
C SER A 30 20.29 1.97 11.58
N ARG A 31 19.60 2.03 10.44
CA ARG A 31 20.14 2.41 9.12
C ARG A 31 19.07 3.01 8.22
N VAL A 32 19.50 3.52 7.07
CA VAL A 32 18.58 3.92 5.99
C VAL A 32 17.82 2.69 5.50
N ILE A 33 16.50 2.83 5.38
CA ILE A 33 15.59 1.78 4.92
C ILE A 33 15.62 1.72 3.39
N ASN A 34 15.97 0.57 2.86
CA ASN A 34 15.96 0.32 1.42
C ASN A 34 14.54 0.03 0.94
N ALA A 35 13.95 0.97 0.22
CA ALA A 35 12.57 0.97 -0.21
C ALA A 35 12.47 1.03 -1.74
N PRO A 36 12.80 -0.05 -2.48
CA PRO A 36 12.55 -0.09 -3.91
C PRO A 36 11.05 -0.01 -4.17
N VAL A 37 10.68 0.68 -5.26
CA VAL A 37 9.29 1.00 -5.60
C VAL A 37 9.01 0.76 -7.08
N THR A 38 7.72 0.63 -7.39
CA THR A 38 7.24 0.64 -8.78
C THR A 38 6.20 1.73 -8.95
N SER A 39 6.10 2.31 -10.13
CA SER A 39 5.04 3.27 -10.44
C SER A 39 3.66 2.61 -10.34
N LEU A 40 2.76 3.19 -9.53
CA LEU A 40 1.43 2.66 -9.21
C LEU A 40 0.40 3.78 -9.08
N GLY A 41 0.03 4.37 -10.22
CA GLY A 41 -0.84 5.54 -10.23
C GLY A 41 -0.27 6.64 -9.33
N PHE A 42 -1.11 7.31 -8.56
CA PHE A 42 -0.67 8.32 -7.59
C PHE A 42 -0.22 7.74 -6.24
N SER A 43 -0.35 6.45 -6.03
CA SER A 43 0.20 5.80 -4.82
C SER A 43 1.72 5.91 -4.78
N VAL A 44 2.37 5.72 -5.93
CA VAL A 44 3.80 5.91 -6.15
C VAL A 44 3.99 6.44 -7.56
N ILE A 45 4.54 7.62 -7.69
CA ILE A 45 4.86 8.29 -8.94
C ILE A 45 6.38 8.25 -9.12
N VAL A 46 6.84 7.68 -10.21
CA VAL A 46 8.27 7.65 -10.59
C VAL A 46 8.45 8.51 -11.83
N ASN A 47 9.31 9.52 -11.73
CA ASN A 47 9.66 10.40 -12.84
C ASN A 47 11.19 10.62 -12.85
N GLY A 48 11.90 9.87 -13.70
CA GLY A 48 13.36 9.78 -13.65
C GLY A 48 13.81 9.27 -12.27
N ASP A 49 14.68 10.02 -11.62
CA ASP A 49 15.18 9.71 -10.27
C ASP A 49 14.25 10.18 -9.15
N SER A 50 13.19 10.92 -9.49
CA SER A 50 12.22 11.43 -8.51
C SER A 50 11.16 10.38 -8.22
N VAL A 51 10.96 10.08 -6.94
CA VAL A 51 9.90 9.21 -6.43
C VAL A 51 9.00 10.05 -5.52
N THR A 52 7.73 10.21 -5.88
CA THR A 52 6.71 11.00 -5.15
C THR A 52 5.42 10.21 -5.05
N GLY A 53 4.34 10.83 -4.57
CA GLY A 53 3.03 10.21 -4.45
C GLY A 53 2.66 9.88 -3.02
N ILE A 54 1.49 9.28 -2.83
CA ILE A 54 0.85 9.12 -1.52
C ILE A 54 1.79 8.46 -0.50
N TYR A 55 2.34 7.29 -0.82
CA TYR A 55 3.17 6.54 0.12
C TYR A 55 4.56 7.18 0.34
N PRO A 56 5.33 7.52 -0.70
CA PRO A 56 6.62 8.17 -0.50
C PRO A 56 6.52 9.50 0.27
N ASP A 57 5.45 10.28 0.05
CA ASP A 57 5.25 11.55 0.73
C ASP A 57 4.87 11.35 2.21
N ILE A 58 4.08 10.31 2.54
CA ILE A 58 3.83 9.90 3.92
C ILE A 58 5.14 9.52 4.61
N PHE A 59 5.95 8.67 4.00
CA PHE A 59 7.23 8.26 4.57
C PHE A 59 8.13 9.47 4.82
N ARG A 60 8.28 10.38 3.84
CA ARG A 60 9.09 11.59 4.00
C ARG A 60 8.57 12.51 5.10
N SER A 61 7.25 12.69 5.19
CA SER A 61 6.65 13.57 6.20
C SER A 61 6.85 13.09 7.63
N LEU A 62 7.07 11.78 7.80
CA LEU A 62 7.33 11.13 9.10
C LEU A 62 8.83 10.90 9.34
N SER A 63 9.66 11.08 8.32
CA SER A 63 11.12 10.89 8.40
C SER A 63 11.81 12.08 9.05
N SER A 64 12.77 11.80 9.95
CA SER A 64 13.68 12.76 10.53
C SER A 64 15.02 12.06 10.82
N LYS A 65 16.01 12.80 11.32
CA LYS A 65 17.26 12.20 11.80
C LYS A 65 17.07 11.31 13.03
N GLU A 66 15.95 11.54 13.75
CA GLU A 66 15.58 10.85 14.99
C GLU A 66 14.58 9.71 14.76
N THR A 67 14.23 9.45 13.50
CA THR A 67 13.32 8.38 13.07
C THR A 67 13.94 7.55 11.95
N CYS A 68 13.12 6.92 11.10
CA CYS A 68 13.62 6.15 9.95
C CYS A 68 13.78 7.04 8.72
N GLN A 69 14.90 6.88 8.01
CA GLN A 69 15.13 7.48 6.70
C GLN A 69 14.94 6.43 5.60
N PHE A 70 14.49 6.84 4.43
CA PHE A 70 14.19 5.93 3.31
C PHE A 70 15.01 6.28 2.07
N GLN A 71 15.53 5.24 1.42
CA GLN A 71 16.11 5.33 0.09
C GLN A 71 15.17 4.65 -0.91
N PHE A 72 14.62 5.43 -1.82
CA PHE A 72 13.74 4.93 -2.88
C PHE A 72 14.54 4.67 -4.16
N SER A 73 14.22 3.55 -4.84
CA SER A 73 14.74 3.22 -6.17
C SER A 73 13.65 2.59 -7.02
N ALA A 74 13.58 2.96 -8.29
CA ALA A 74 12.53 2.47 -9.19
C ALA A 74 12.90 1.08 -9.74
N VAL A 75 11.97 0.14 -9.64
CA VAL A 75 12.11 -1.22 -10.21
C VAL A 75 10.76 -1.71 -10.76
N PRO A 76 10.76 -2.64 -11.74
CA PRO A 76 9.52 -3.30 -12.17
C PRO A 76 8.84 -4.07 -11.03
N ARG A 77 7.50 -4.13 -11.01
CA ARG A 77 6.73 -4.77 -9.93
C ARG A 77 7.16 -6.22 -9.66
N ALA A 78 7.29 -7.02 -10.69
CA ALA A 78 7.69 -8.42 -10.51
C ALA A 78 9.09 -8.56 -9.87
N ARG A 79 10.02 -7.65 -10.19
CA ARG A 79 11.34 -7.61 -9.56
C ARG A 79 11.25 -7.19 -8.09
N LEU A 80 10.39 -6.22 -7.77
CA LEU A 80 10.16 -5.77 -6.39
C LEU A 80 9.69 -6.92 -5.49
N GLU A 81 8.76 -7.76 -5.96
CA GLU A 81 8.30 -8.94 -5.22
C GLU A 81 9.47 -9.90 -4.93
N VAL A 82 10.28 -10.23 -5.95
CA VAL A 82 11.45 -11.09 -5.78
C VAL A 82 12.50 -10.49 -4.83
N MET A 83 12.75 -9.18 -4.93
CA MET A 83 13.67 -8.49 -4.01
C MET A 83 13.18 -8.59 -2.57
N PHE A 84 11.88 -8.41 -2.33
CA PHE A 84 11.30 -8.53 -1.00
C PHE A 84 11.39 -9.97 -0.46
N GLU A 85 11.03 -10.97 -1.25
CA GLU A 85 11.13 -12.39 -0.90
C GLU A 85 12.56 -12.80 -0.51
N ASN A 86 13.55 -12.20 -1.16
CA ASN A 86 14.97 -12.48 -0.91
C ASN A 86 15.63 -11.60 0.17
N GLY A 87 14.91 -10.63 0.75
CA GLY A 87 15.44 -9.68 1.74
C GLY A 87 16.34 -8.60 1.13
N GLN A 88 16.19 -8.32 -0.16
CA GLN A 88 16.86 -7.21 -0.87
C GLN A 88 16.03 -5.92 -0.85
N ALA A 89 14.82 -5.98 -0.32
CA ALA A 89 13.94 -4.84 -0.04
C ALA A 89 13.50 -4.92 1.42
N ASP A 90 13.58 -3.81 2.14
CA ASP A 90 13.17 -3.74 3.55
C ASP A 90 11.66 -3.62 3.69
N VAL A 91 11.01 -2.98 2.73
CA VAL A 91 9.57 -2.74 2.71
C VAL A 91 8.99 -3.05 1.33
N LEU A 92 7.75 -3.53 1.32
CA LEU A 92 6.95 -3.73 0.11
C LEU A 92 5.64 -2.96 0.26
N PHE A 93 5.41 -1.97 -0.60
CA PHE A 93 4.19 -1.14 -0.58
C PHE A 93 3.85 -0.55 -1.96
N PRO A 94 2.58 -0.18 -2.20
CA PRO A 94 1.43 -0.74 -1.52
C PRO A 94 1.30 -2.23 -1.80
N ALA A 95 0.78 -2.98 -0.85
CA ALA A 95 0.59 -4.42 -0.99
C ALA A 95 -0.72 -4.86 -0.32
N ILE A 96 -1.39 -5.82 -0.96
CA ILE A 96 -2.50 -6.58 -0.37
C ILE A 96 -1.89 -7.67 0.50
N ARG A 97 -2.54 -8.00 1.62
CA ARG A 97 -2.14 -9.12 2.44
C ARG A 97 -2.39 -10.44 1.71
N THR A 98 -1.36 -11.28 1.61
CA THR A 98 -1.47 -12.64 1.04
C THR A 98 -0.63 -13.62 1.87
N ALA A 99 -1.02 -14.90 1.89
CA ALA A 99 -0.29 -15.95 2.60
C ALA A 99 1.18 -16.01 2.14
N LYS A 100 1.43 -15.92 0.84
CA LYS A 100 2.79 -15.91 0.28
C LYS A 100 3.65 -14.77 0.83
N ARG A 101 3.11 -13.55 0.93
CA ARG A 101 3.85 -12.40 1.46
C ARG A 101 4.02 -12.47 2.98
N ASP A 102 3.06 -13.07 3.69
CA ASP A 102 3.14 -13.29 5.14
C ASP A 102 4.33 -14.21 5.53
N GLU A 103 4.80 -15.08 4.62
CA GLU A 103 6.01 -15.89 4.84
C GLU A 103 7.26 -15.02 4.96
N HIS A 104 7.34 -13.92 4.19
CA HIS A 104 8.53 -13.07 4.04
C HIS A 104 8.48 -11.77 4.85
N GLY A 105 7.32 -11.36 5.34
CA GLY A 105 7.16 -10.08 6.02
C GLY A 105 6.06 -10.01 7.08
N TYR A 106 6.10 -8.92 7.85
CA TYR A 106 5.04 -8.53 8.78
C TYR A 106 4.18 -7.47 8.10
N PHE A 107 2.87 -7.70 8.06
CA PHE A 107 1.93 -6.81 7.39
C PHE A 107 1.39 -5.74 8.33
N ILE A 108 1.44 -4.48 7.88
CA ILE A 108 0.80 -3.33 8.54
C ILE A 108 -0.30 -2.82 7.60
N PRO A 109 -1.57 -3.00 7.96
CA PRO A 109 -2.69 -2.53 7.15
C PRO A 109 -2.86 -1.02 7.28
N LEU A 110 -3.07 -0.32 6.16
CA LEU A 110 -3.22 1.13 6.10
C LEU A 110 -4.60 1.59 5.62
N ILE A 111 -5.19 0.86 4.68
CA ILE A 111 -6.52 1.12 4.11
C ILE A 111 -7.20 -0.19 3.75
N HIS A 112 -8.52 -0.16 3.57
CA HIS A 112 -9.21 -1.25 2.88
C HIS A 112 -9.26 -0.96 1.38
N THR A 113 -9.05 -1.98 0.56
CA THR A 113 -9.15 -1.91 -0.88
C THR A 113 -9.75 -3.17 -1.47
N ARG A 114 -10.21 -3.10 -2.71
CA ARG A 114 -10.58 -4.27 -3.51
C ARG A 114 -10.13 -4.10 -4.95
N ALA A 115 -9.88 -5.19 -5.64
CA ALA A 115 -9.79 -5.19 -7.10
C ALA A 115 -11.21 -5.20 -7.68
N THR A 116 -11.37 -4.60 -8.84
CA THR A 116 -12.58 -4.64 -9.64
C THR A 116 -12.23 -5.01 -11.07
N LEU A 117 -13.22 -5.46 -11.81
CA LEU A 117 -13.13 -5.52 -13.25
C LEU A 117 -13.25 -4.08 -13.78
N ILE A 118 -12.29 -3.65 -14.59
CA ILE A 118 -12.24 -2.29 -15.13
C ILE A 118 -12.31 -2.37 -16.67
N SER A 119 -13.20 -1.57 -17.24
CA SER A 119 -13.36 -1.46 -18.69
C SER A 119 -13.61 -0.01 -19.10
N LEU A 120 -13.64 0.23 -20.39
CA LEU A 120 -14.17 1.49 -20.92
C LEU A 120 -15.71 1.40 -20.98
N GLN A 121 -16.37 2.54 -20.74
CA GLN A 121 -17.82 2.63 -20.92
C GLN A 121 -18.19 2.15 -22.32
N SER A 122 -19.07 1.19 -22.37
CA SER A 122 -19.54 0.57 -23.60
C SER A 122 -21.00 0.15 -23.48
N ALA A 123 -21.65 -0.15 -24.61
CA ALA A 123 -22.99 -0.72 -24.65
C ALA A 123 -23.05 -2.19 -24.16
N ARG A 124 -21.91 -2.81 -23.83
CA ARG A 124 -21.84 -4.20 -23.34
C ARG A 124 -22.48 -4.33 -21.96
N PRO A 125 -23.13 -5.47 -21.67
CA PRO A 125 -23.66 -5.75 -20.35
C PRO A 125 -22.57 -5.69 -19.28
N VAL A 126 -22.96 -5.30 -18.05
CA VAL A 126 -22.08 -5.32 -16.89
C VAL A 126 -21.80 -6.76 -16.49
N ILE A 127 -20.55 -7.12 -16.31
CA ILE A 127 -20.14 -8.43 -15.76
C ILE A 127 -20.29 -8.38 -14.23
N ARG A 128 -21.05 -9.30 -13.66
CA ARG A 128 -21.42 -9.28 -12.24
C ARG A 128 -20.82 -10.40 -11.39
N SER A 129 -20.17 -11.38 -12.06
CA SER A 129 -19.54 -12.51 -11.38
C SER A 129 -18.35 -13.05 -12.13
N GLN A 130 -17.48 -13.77 -11.44
CA GLN A 130 -16.42 -14.55 -12.06
C GLN A 130 -16.97 -15.52 -13.11
N GLN A 131 -18.08 -16.17 -12.79
CA GLN A 131 -18.73 -17.13 -13.72
C GLN A 131 -19.10 -16.46 -15.03
N GLU A 132 -19.81 -15.32 -15.00
CA GLU A 132 -20.17 -14.55 -16.19
C GLU A 132 -18.92 -14.18 -17.03
N LEU A 133 -17.84 -13.71 -16.36
CA LEU A 133 -16.60 -13.39 -17.03
C LEU A 133 -16.00 -14.61 -17.75
N LEU A 134 -15.99 -15.76 -17.11
CA LEU A 134 -15.40 -16.98 -17.66
C LEU A 134 -16.25 -17.63 -18.76
N GLU A 135 -17.56 -17.42 -18.74
CA GLU A 135 -18.49 -17.88 -19.78
C GLU A 135 -18.40 -17.05 -21.06
N GLN A 136 -18.03 -15.79 -21.00
CA GLN A 136 -17.87 -14.88 -22.15
C GLN A 136 -16.59 -15.15 -22.94
N LYS A 137 -16.56 -16.25 -23.69
CA LYS A 137 -15.35 -16.83 -24.33
C LYS A 137 -14.57 -15.88 -25.26
N THR A 138 -15.19 -14.82 -25.74
CA THR A 138 -14.57 -13.83 -26.65
C THR A 138 -13.87 -12.70 -25.94
N LEU A 139 -14.20 -12.44 -24.66
CA LEU A 139 -13.66 -11.34 -23.88
C LEU A 139 -12.23 -11.65 -23.41
N LYS A 140 -11.32 -10.70 -23.58
CA LYS A 140 -9.93 -10.78 -23.14
C LYS A 140 -9.67 -9.88 -21.93
N VAL A 141 -8.83 -10.33 -21.04
CA VAL A 141 -8.44 -9.59 -19.84
C VAL A 141 -6.94 -9.33 -19.88
N VAL A 142 -6.52 -8.09 -19.64
CA VAL A 142 -5.12 -7.72 -19.44
C VAL A 142 -4.84 -7.54 -17.97
N VAL A 143 -3.71 -8.07 -17.49
CA VAL A 143 -3.25 -7.92 -16.09
C VAL A 143 -1.79 -7.45 -16.06
N VAL A 144 -1.35 -6.96 -14.93
CA VAL A 144 0.04 -6.52 -14.71
C VAL A 144 0.81 -7.63 -14.01
N ARG A 145 1.96 -7.98 -14.55
CA ARG A 145 2.86 -8.98 -13.98
C ARG A 145 3.29 -8.59 -12.55
N GLY A 146 3.15 -9.53 -11.61
CA GLY A 146 3.48 -9.31 -10.20
C GLY A 146 2.37 -8.65 -9.38
N PHE A 147 1.21 -8.35 -9.97
CA PHE A 147 0.04 -7.99 -9.18
C PHE A 147 -0.57 -9.26 -8.57
N ASP A 148 -1.00 -9.12 -7.31
CA ASP A 148 -1.66 -10.19 -6.57
C ASP A 148 -2.73 -9.60 -5.64
N TYR A 149 -3.95 -10.10 -5.78
CA TYR A 149 -5.12 -9.73 -4.98
C TYR A 149 -5.71 -10.95 -4.23
N GLY A 150 -4.87 -11.96 -3.97
CA GLY A 150 -5.23 -13.16 -3.23
C GLY A 150 -5.76 -14.30 -4.09
N GLU A 151 -6.20 -15.37 -3.44
CA GLU A 151 -6.54 -16.65 -4.09
C GLU A 151 -7.62 -16.54 -5.17
N ALA A 152 -8.68 -15.78 -4.91
CA ALA A 152 -9.76 -15.59 -5.88
C ALA A 152 -9.25 -14.93 -7.17
N TYR A 153 -8.40 -13.91 -7.05
CA TYR A 153 -7.73 -13.30 -8.20
C TYR A 153 -6.87 -14.32 -8.96
N GLN A 154 -6.05 -15.09 -8.25
CA GLN A 154 -5.20 -16.11 -8.85
C GLN A 154 -6.02 -17.19 -9.58
N SER A 155 -7.16 -17.59 -9.02
CA SER A 155 -8.09 -18.51 -9.68
C SER A 155 -8.63 -17.96 -11.01
N ILE A 156 -9.09 -16.69 -11.01
CA ILE A 156 -9.60 -16.03 -12.20
C ILE A 156 -8.54 -15.96 -13.29
N ILE A 157 -7.35 -15.46 -13.00
CA ILE A 157 -6.30 -15.30 -14.02
C ILE A 157 -5.78 -16.64 -14.54
N THR A 158 -5.71 -17.66 -13.69
CA THR A 158 -5.31 -19.02 -14.09
C THR A 158 -6.31 -19.60 -15.09
N GLU A 159 -7.60 -19.43 -14.83
CA GLU A 159 -8.63 -19.94 -15.75
C GLU A 159 -8.66 -19.16 -17.07
N LEU A 160 -8.52 -17.84 -17.04
CA LEU A 160 -8.40 -17.02 -18.24
C LEU A 160 -7.17 -17.39 -19.06
N GLN A 161 -6.05 -17.73 -18.41
CA GLN A 161 -4.84 -18.19 -19.08
C GLN A 161 -5.04 -19.53 -19.78
N LYS A 162 -5.68 -20.51 -19.12
CA LYS A 162 -6.04 -21.80 -19.73
C LYS A 162 -6.92 -21.63 -20.96
N GLN A 163 -7.80 -20.63 -20.95
CA GLN A 163 -8.68 -20.30 -22.06
C GLN A 163 -8.01 -19.46 -23.16
N GLY A 164 -6.72 -19.10 -23.04
CA GLY A 164 -6.00 -18.25 -24.02
C GLY A 164 -6.51 -16.80 -24.05
N ARG A 165 -7.13 -16.31 -22.98
CA ARG A 165 -7.81 -15.01 -22.90
C ARG A 165 -7.09 -14.00 -22.00
N LEU A 166 -5.93 -14.39 -21.42
CA LEU A 166 -5.14 -13.54 -20.54
C LEU A 166 -4.01 -12.87 -21.33
N ILE A 167 -3.87 -11.57 -21.17
CA ILE A 167 -2.72 -10.78 -21.62
C ILE A 167 -1.98 -10.29 -20.39
N VAL A 168 -0.64 -10.38 -20.37
CA VAL A 168 0.18 -10.00 -19.22
C VAL A 168 1.14 -8.90 -19.63
N GLU A 169 0.97 -7.72 -19.06
CA GLU A 169 1.79 -6.54 -19.31
C GLU A 169 2.78 -6.27 -18.16
N ALA A 170 3.80 -5.46 -18.45
CA ALA A 170 4.86 -5.15 -17.48
C ALA A 170 4.40 -4.13 -16.43
N ASP A 171 3.52 -3.21 -16.79
CA ASP A 171 3.08 -2.08 -15.96
C ASP A 171 1.63 -1.66 -16.30
N THR A 172 1.10 -0.77 -15.46
CA THR A 172 -0.31 -0.34 -15.54
C THR A 172 -0.60 0.53 -16.77
N VAL A 173 0.36 1.34 -17.23
CA VAL A 173 0.18 2.17 -18.43
C VAL A 173 0.14 1.29 -19.68
N SER A 174 0.99 0.27 -19.76
CA SER A 174 0.94 -0.72 -20.83
C SER A 174 -0.40 -1.46 -20.87
N ALA A 175 -0.94 -1.87 -19.71
CA ALA A 175 -2.28 -2.44 -19.62
C ALA A 175 -3.37 -1.46 -20.07
N ALA A 176 -3.26 -0.17 -19.72
CA ALA A 176 -4.20 0.86 -20.19
C ALA A 176 -4.15 1.05 -21.72
N ARG A 177 -2.97 1.01 -22.33
CA ARG A 177 -2.82 1.08 -23.79
C ARG A 177 -3.46 -0.11 -24.51
N ILE A 178 -3.31 -1.31 -23.98
CA ILE A 178 -3.96 -2.52 -24.48
C ILE A 178 -5.49 -2.38 -24.43
N LEU A 179 -6.02 -1.83 -23.33
CA LEU A 179 -7.45 -1.56 -23.17
C LEU A 179 -7.95 -0.48 -24.14
N LYS A 180 -7.19 0.63 -24.28
CA LYS A 180 -7.47 1.72 -25.24
C LYS A 180 -7.52 1.24 -26.68
N ALA A 181 -6.61 0.36 -27.04
CA ALA A 181 -6.55 -0.24 -28.38
C ALA A 181 -7.60 -1.34 -28.61
N SER A 182 -8.47 -1.62 -27.62
CA SER A 182 -9.47 -2.70 -27.69
C SER A 182 -8.88 -4.10 -27.97
N ILE A 183 -7.60 -4.31 -27.62
CA ILE A 183 -6.92 -5.62 -27.71
C ILE A 183 -7.37 -6.50 -26.54
N ALA A 184 -7.64 -5.90 -25.36
CA ALA A 184 -8.37 -6.51 -24.26
C ALA A 184 -9.63 -5.71 -23.96
N ASP A 185 -10.61 -6.37 -23.32
CA ASP A 185 -11.90 -5.79 -22.95
C ASP A 185 -11.90 -5.27 -21.51
N TYR A 186 -11.13 -5.93 -20.64
CA TYR A 186 -11.06 -5.66 -19.20
C TYR A 186 -9.64 -5.72 -18.66
N THR A 187 -9.45 -5.05 -17.54
CA THR A 187 -8.34 -5.32 -16.60
C THR A 187 -8.90 -5.60 -15.19
N ILE A 188 -8.12 -6.27 -14.35
CA ILE A 188 -8.48 -6.55 -12.95
C ILE A 188 -7.43 -5.94 -12.05
N MET A 189 -7.78 -4.87 -11.36
CA MET A 189 -6.94 -4.24 -10.31
C MET A 189 -7.75 -3.27 -9.46
N ALA A 190 -7.11 -2.68 -8.45
CA ALA A 190 -7.76 -1.65 -7.66
C ALA A 190 -8.04 -0.39 -8.51
N PRO A 191 -9.27 0.18 -8.48
CA PRO A 191 -9.68 1.34 -9.28
C PRO A 191 -8.71 2.51 -9.24
N TYR A 192 -8.22 2.86 -8.05
CA TYR A 192 -7.30 3.98 -7.87
C TYR A 192 -5.95 3.78 -8.57
N ILE A 193 -5.45 2.55 -8.64
CA ILE A 193 -4.18 2.26 -9.34
C ILE A 193 -4.35 2.54 -10.82
N PHE A 194 -5.42 2.01 -11.43
CA PHE A 194 -5.68 2.19 -12.85
C PHE A 194 -6.02 3.64 -13.20
N ALA A 195 -6.94 4.26 -12.45
CA ALA A 195 -7.32 5.65 -12.68
C ALA A 195 -6.13 6.60 -12.57
N GLY A 196 -5.26 6.40 -11.55
CA GLY A 196 -4.06 7.21 -11.39
C GLY A 196 -3.03 7.01 -12.50
N ALA A 197 -2.87 5.78 -13.01
CA ALA A 197 -1.98 5.51 -14.15
C ALA A 197 -2.52 6.17 -15.44
N VAL A 198 -3.83 6.13 -15.65
CA VAL A 198 -4.48 6.76 -16.80
C VAL A 198 -4.36 8.29 -16.73
N GLN A 199 -4.64 8.90 -15.58
CA GLN A 199 -4.55 10.36 -15.39
C GLN A 199 -3.10 10.87 -15.42
N GLY A 200 -2.14 10.03 -15.09
CA GLY A 200 -0.71 10.39 -15.04
C GLY A 200 0.06 10.21 -16.35
N ASP A 201 -0.58 9.78 -17.45
CA ASP A 201 0.10 9.50 -18.71
C ASP A 201 -0.69 10.00 -19.92
N ALA A 202 -0.12 10.99 -20.65
CA ALA A 202 -0.73 11.65 -21.80
C ALA A 202 -1.17 10.70 -22.92
N ARG A 203 -0.59 9.49 -23.00
CA ARG A 203 -0.95 8.49 -24.04
C ARG A 203 -2.31 7.85 -23.81
N VAL A 204 -2.83 7.91 -22.59
CA VAL A 204 -4.07 7.22 -22.17
C VAL A 204 -5.01 8.11 -21.34
N GLU A 205 -4.64 9.36 -21.03
CA GLU A 205 -5.43 10.27 -20.17
C GLU A 205 -6.85 10.54 -20.69
N ASP A 206 -7.06 10.47 -22.02
CA ASP A 206 -8.36 10.63 -22.67
C ASP A 206 -9.37 9.51 -22.33
N MET A 207 -8.91 8.45 -21.64
CA MET A 207 -9.77 7.38 -21.10
C MET A 207 -10.34 7.70 -19.71
N ALA A 208 -9.80 8.69 -18.99
CA ALA A 208 -10.06 8.88 -17.57
C ALA A 208 -11.56 8.99 -17.23
N ASP A 209 -12.33 9.76 -18.02
CA ASP A 209 -13.77 9.94 -17.80
C ASP A 209 -14.63 8.81 -18.44
N LYS A 210 -14.03 7.82 -19.06
CA LYS A 210 -14.69 6.69 -19.72
C LYS A 210 -14.54 5.39 -18.94
N LEU A 211 -13.87 5.42 -17.78
CA LEU A 211 -13.64 4.22 -16.99
C LEU A 211 -14.93 3.74 -16.34
N ARG A 212 -15.16 2.43 -16.39
CA ARG A 212 -16.22 1.72 -15.69
C ARG A 212 -15.60 0.71 -14.73
N PHE A 213 -16.09 0.69 -13.51
CA PHE A 213 -15.63 -0.20 -12.45
C PHE A 213 -16.76 -1.16 -12.08
N ASP A 214 -16.59 -2.44 -12.37
CA ASP A 214 -17.56 -3.49 -12.09
C ASP A 214 -17.00 -4.38 -10.95
N PRO A 215 -17.51 -4.23 -9.70
CA PRO A 215 -17.09 -5.09 -8.59
C PRO A 215 -17.56 -6.52 -8.80
N LEU A 216 -16.67 -7.48 -8.57
CA LEU A 216 -17.01 -8.89 -8.53
C LEU A 216 -17.10 -9.36 -7.08
N PRO A 217 -18.18 -10.11 -6.69
CA PRO A 217 -18.32 -10.64 -5.33
C PRO A 217 -17.14 -11.52 -4.90
N GLU A 218 -16.52 -12.22 -5.83
CA GLU A 218 -15.38 -13.09 -5.61
C GLU A 218 -14.08 -12.31 -5.33
N LEU A 219 -14.06 -11.00 -5.60
CA LEU A 219 -12.95 -10.09 -5.26
C LEU A 219 -13.34 -9.19 -4.08
N PRO A 220 -13.33 -9.71 -2.85
CA PRO A 220 -13.83 -8.99 -1.67
C PRO A 220 -12.92 -7.83 -1.29
N TRP A 221 -13.43 -6.99 -0.38
CA TRP A 221 -12.61 -6.02 0.32
C TRP A 221 -11.50 -6.72 1.12
N SER A 222 -10.28 -6.21 1.00
CA SER A 222 -9.09 -6.72 1.66
C SER A 222 -8.29 -5.56 2.25
N ASP A 223 -7.40 -5.87 3.18
CA ASP A 223 -6.45 -4.89 3.69
C ASP A 223 -5.34 -4.63 2.67
N SER A 224 -5.06 -3.35 2.41
CA SER A 224 -3.87 -2.88 1.72
C SER A 224 -3.00 -2.06 2.66
N GLY A 225 -1.70 -2.22 2.54
CA GLY A 225 -0.75 -1.59 3.44
C GLY A 225 0.69 -1.79 3.01
N ILE A 226 1.55 -1.98 3.99
CA ILE A 226 2.97 -2.25 3.80
C ILE A 226 3.37 -3.57 4.45
N TYR A 227 4.37 -4.22 3.89
CA TYR A 227 5.09 -5.31 4.53
C TYR A 227 6.46 -4.83 4.98
N LEU A 228 6.87 -5.26 6.16
CA LEU A 228 8.21 -5.10 6.73
C LEU A 228 8.94 -6.44 6.62
N SER A 229 10.11 -6.45 6.01
CA SER A 229 10.87 -7.68 5.75
C SER A 229 11.26 -8.40 7.05
N LYS A 230 11.04 -9.71 7.10
CA LYS A 230 11.53 -10.60 8.16
C LYS A 230 13.02 -10.88 8.02
N LYS A 231 13.56 -10.80 6.79
CA LYS A 231 14.95 -11.18 6.49
C LYS A 231 15.94 -10.03 6.66
N SER A 232 15.58 -8.81 6.25
CA SER A 232 16.52 -7.69 6.17
C SER A 232 16.41 -6.67 7.29
N LEU A 233 15.30 -6.65 8.03
CA LEU A 233 15.09 -5.73 9.14
C LEU A 233 15.32 -6.40 10.50
N SER A 234 15.99 -5.70 11.41
CA SER A 234 16.07 -6.06 12.82
C SER A 234 14.70 -5.94 13.49
N GLN A 235 14.53 -6.52 14.69
CA GLN A 235 13.28 -6.35 15.44
C GLN A 235 13.07 -4.88 15.83
N GLU A 236 14.14 -4.18 16.18
CA GLU A 236 14.13 -2.77 16.57
C GLU A 236 13.68 -1.91 15.39
N ASP A 237 14.23 -2.12 14.18
CA ASP A 237 13.83 -1.40 12.97
C ASP A 237 12.36 -1.66 12.61
N ARG A 238 11.90 -2.90 12.76
CA ARG A 238 10.48 -3.24 12.53
C ARG A 238 9.57 -2.51 13.51
N ASN A 239 9.93 -2.45 14.79
CA ASN A 239 9.16 -1.76 15.82
C ASN A 239 9.08 -0.26 15.51
N ALA A 240 10.21 0.37 15.15
CA ALA A 240 10.28 1.78 14.79
C ALA A 240 9.39 2.10 13.56
N LEU A 241 9.46 1.26 12.52
CA LEU A 241 8.62 1.41 11.33
C LEU A 241 7.14 1.18 11.63
N GLN A 242 6.81 0.22 12.48
CA GLN A 242 5.43 -0.03 12.91
C GLN A 242 4.86 1.18 13.64
N GLU A 243 5.57 1.74 14.62
CA GLU A 243 5.15 2.93 15.35
C GLU A 243 4.94 4.13 14.41
N MET A 244 5.86 4.33 13.46
CA MET A 244 5.77 5.35 12.44
C MET A 244 4.50 5.20 11.59
N MET A 245 4.15 3.99 11.16
CA MET A 245 2.94 3.73 10.36
C MET A 245 1.66 3.86 11.20
N GLU A 246 1.66 3.44 12.43
CA GLU A 246 0.54 3.65 13.35
C GLU A 246 0.25 5.13 13.56
N LYS A 247 1.29 5.98 13.65
CA LYS A 247 1.13 7.45 13.67
C LYS A 247 0.46 7.97 12.41
N ALA A 248 0.86 7.47 11.21
CA ALA A 248 0.23 7.83 9.94
C ALA A 248 -1.26 7.46 9.92
N ILE A 249 -1.62 6.27 10.42
CA ILE A 249 -3.00 5.79 10.50
C ILE A 249 -3.82 6.68 11.44
N ARG A 250 -3.36 6.85 12.70
CA ARG A 250 -4.07 7.64 13.73
C ARG A 250 -4.28 9.11 13.33
N SER A 251 -3.35 9.69 12.57
CA SER A 251 -3.49 11.08 12.07
C SER A 251 -4.42 11.22 10.86
N GLY A 252 -4.91 10.12 10.30
CA GLY A 252 -5.70 10.09 9.08
C GLY A 252 -4.91 10.49 7.82
N MET A 253 -3.57 10.55 7.92
CA MET A 253 -2.68 11.00 6.84
C MET A 253 -2.81 10.14 5.59
N VAL A 254 -2.98 8.82 5.76
CA VAL A 254 -3.14 7.88 4.64
C VAL A 254 -4.39 8.23 3.84
N TRP A 255 -5.55 8.34 4.49
CA TRP A 255 -6.80 8.65 3.80
C TRP A 255 -6.80 10.05 3.19
N LYS A 256 -6.24 11.05 3.89
CA LYS A 256 -6.05 12.41 3.36
C LYS A 256 -5.19 12.40 2.10
N GLY A 257 -4.15 11.55 2.05
CA GLY A 257 -3.33 11.34 0.87
C GLY A 257 -4.17 10.86 -0.33
N PHE A 258 -4.97 9.82 -0.15
CA PHE A 258 -5.85 9.32 -1.20
C PHE A 258 -6.88 10.37 -1.64
N SER A 259 -7.56 11.04 -0.71
CA SER A 259 -8.58 12.06 -1.00
C SER A 259 -8.03 13.31 -1.72
N ARG A 260 -6.73 13.56 -1.62
CA ARG A 260 -6.07 14.67 -2.33
C ARG A 260 -5.86 14.37 -3.81
N TYR A 261 -5.60 13.12 -4.16
CA TYR A 261 -5.23 12.73 -5.53
C TYR A 261 -6.40 12.19 -6.34
N TYR A 262 -7.42 11.62 -5.69
CA TYR A 262 -8.50 10.92 -6.37
C TYR A 262 -9.85 11.54 -6.12
N LYS A 263 -10.68 11.55 -7.17
CA LYS A 263 -12.10 11.90 -7.07
C LYS A 263 -12.84 10.88 -6.17
N PRO A 264 -13.87 11.32 -5.41
CA PRO A 264 -14.65 10.43 -4.53
C PRO A 264 -15.21 9.18 -5.24
N GLU A 265 -15.61 9.31 -6.51
CA GLU A 265 -16.18 8.22 -7.32
C GLU A 265 -15.19 7.08 -7.51
N VAL A 266 -13.91 7.39 -7.75
CA VAL A 266 -12.84 6.38 -7.89
C VAL A 266 -12.59 5.69 -6.55
N LEU A 267 -12.53 6.46 -5.46
CA LEU A 267 -12.29 5.92 -4.13
C LEU A 267 -13.44 5.04 -3.65
N LYS A 268 -14.70 5.47 -3.85
CA LYS A 268 -15.90 4.74 -3.45
C LYS A 268 -15.91 3.29 -3.96
N GLU A 269 -15.43 3.07 -5.18
CA GLU A 269 -15.45 1.75 -5.80
C GLU A 269 -14.30 0.84 -5.34
N GLY A 270 -13.19 1.40 -4.88
CA GLY A 270 -12.00 0.59 -4.60
C GLY A 270 -11.30 0.83 -3.27
N ASN A 271 -11.65 1.90 -2.52
CA ASN A 271 -10.94 2.24 -1.28
C ASN A 271 -11.89 2.65 -0.16
N ARG A 272 -11.51 2.31 1.07
CA ARG A 272 -12.18 2.77 2.30
C ARG A 272 -11.13 3.13 3.35
N PRO A 273 -11.36 4.15 4.18
CA PRO A 273 -10.51 4.41 5.33
C PRO A 273 -10.54 3.23 6.29
N ARG A 274 -9.47 3.07 7.02
CA ARG A 274 -9.37 2.13 8.12
C ARG A 274 -9.73 2.80 9.43
#